data_a8aa53686758fce8cfbcfcea15ae24b9
#
_entry.id   a8aa53686758fce8cfbcfcea15ae24b9
#
_cell.length_a   1.000
_cell.length_b   1.000
_cell.length_c   1.000
_cell.angle_alpha   90.00
_cell.angle_beta   90.00
_cell.angle_gamma   90.00
#
_symmetry.space_group_name_H-M   'P 1'
#
loop_
_entity.id
_entity.type
_entity.pdbx_description
1 polymer ?
#
loop_
_entity_poly.entity_id
_entity_poly.type
_entity_poly.pdbx_seq_one_letter_code
_entity_poly.pdbx_strand_id
1 'polypeptide(L)'
;MIIYIYDKNTLELIAQPMTLGVEKFKENPGLFFPDWNFETMAYSTSFLINPVLDTETGELREMNEYEQIVAEKLFLADGEYLDEKTKSVKRVTKPNDWSVWDRENKKWKVDNTLMNEIKKELKKKLLQDLAEAKSNYLNQTIEIEKAGKKYTFENNEKNRNRLSLKISLMWVLEQDKIEKVKVQNDKGLVEFLELNRTELKVLAGKIQDIIEVADITEQTAVTGLERYSIEQLMALDVNEFFKN
;
A
#
# COMPACT_ATOMS: atom_id res chain seq x y z
N MET A 1 9.34 24.37 42.96
CA MET A 1 8.30 24.12 41.95
C MET A 1 8.06 25.44 41.20
N ILE A 2 7.84 25.38 39.88
CA ILE A 2 7.49 26.57 39.10
C ILE A 2 5.96 26.68 39.06
N ILE A 3 5.44 27.89 39.27
CA ILE A 3 4.04 28.28 39.06
C ILE A 3 3.99 29.20 37.84
N TYR A 4 3.03 29.05 36.99
CA TYR A 4 2.82 29.85 35.79
C TYR A 4 1.64 30.79 36.04
N ILE A 5 1.91 32.13 36.04
CA ILE A 5 0.92 33.15 36.30
C ILE A 5 0.48 33.77 34.97
N TYR A 6 -0.83 33.80 34.75
CA TYR A 6 -1.45 34.34 33.54
C TYR A 6 -2.41 35.47 33.88
N ASP A 7 -2.53 36.44 32.98
CA ASP A 7 -3.60 37.44 33.03
C ASP A 7 -4.94 36.77 32.71
N LYS A 8 -5.97 37.03 33.51
CA LYS A 8 -7.30 36.39 33.32
C LYS A 8 -8.04 36.90 32.09
N ASN A 9 -7.74 38.11 31.61
CA ASN A 9 -8.43 38.73 30.48
C ASN A 9 -7.74 38.40 29.15
N THR A 10 -6.39 38.52 29.14
CA THR A 10 -5.62 38.27 27.91
C THR A 10 -5.15 36.82 27.76
N LEU A 11 -5.12 36.09 28.87
CA LEU A 11 -4.57 34.72 28.98
C LEU A 11 -3.07 34.66 28.63
N GLU A 12 -2.38 35.80 28.68
CA GLU A 12 -0.95 35.85 28.45
C GLU A 12 -0.18 35.49 29.72
N LEU A 13 0.94 34.81 29.54
CA LEU A 13 1.83 34.46 30.64
C LEU A 13 2.52 35.74 31.17
N ILE A 14 2.29 36.06 32.46
CA ILE A 14 2.88 37.23 33.14
C ILE A 14 4.22 36.87 33.79
N ALA A 15 4.25 35.74 34.56
CA ALA A 15 5.40 35.39 35.35
C ALA A 15 5.52 33.89 35.61
N GLN A 16 6.71 33.44 36.03
CA GLN A 16 7.03 32.08 36.36
C GLN A 16 7.81 31.98 37.69
N PRO A 17 7.21 32.35 38.81
CA PRO A 17 7.91 32.33 40.08
C PRO A 17 8.23 30.90 40.54
N MET A 18 9.38 30.74 41.17
CA MET A 18 9.75 29.52 41.87
C MET A 18 9.15 29.51 43.27
N THR A 19 8.46 28.44 43.62
CA THR A 19 7.74 28.32 44.89
C THR A 19 8.16 27.07 45.66
N LEU A 20 7.80 27.00 46.93
CA LEU A 20 8.02 25.85 47.81
C LEU A 20 6.92 24.76 47.69
N GLY A 21 5.98 24.95 46.77
CA GLY A 21 4.86 24.08 46.49
C GLY A 21 3.57 24.85 46.23
N VAL A 22 2.55 24.21 45.63
CA VAL A 22 1.27 24.79 45.27
C VAL A 22 0.53 25.33 46.51
N GLU A 23 0.50 24.56 47.58
CA GLU A 23 -0.19 24.94 48.82
C GLU A 23 0.45 26.18 49.45
N LYS A 24 1.81 26.26 49.46
CA LYS A 24 2.51 27.44 49.94
C LYS A 24 2.25 28.68 49.08
N PHE A 25 2.11 28.49 47.76
CA PHE A 25 1.72 29.58 46.89
C PHE A 25 0.27 30.02 47.16
N LYS A 26 -0.68 29.12 47.34
CA LYS A 26 -2.07 29.43 47.69
C LYS A 26 -2.20 30.17 49.03
N GLU A 27 -1.41 29.76 50.06
CA GLU A 27 -1.41 30.39 51.38
C GLU A 27 -0.97 31.85 51.31
N ASN A 28 0.06 32.19 50.52
CA ASN A 28 0.61 33.55 50.42
C ASN A 28 1.26 33.77 49.03
N PRO A 29 0.47 34.02 47.99
CA PRO A 29 1.01 34.23 46.63
C PRO A 29 1.96 35.41 46.52
N GLY A 30 1.68 36.49 47.27
CA GLY A 30 2.50 37.71 47.28
C GLY A 30 3.92 37.50 47.80
N LEU A 31 4.18 36.43 48.57
CA LEU A 31 5.54 36.07 48.99
C LEU A 31 6.40 35.64 47.78
N PHE A 32 5.83 35.01 46.81
CA PHE A 32 6.49 34.44 45.63
C PHE A 32 6.39 35.35 44.41
N PHE A 33 5.31 36.18 44.37
CA PHE A 33 5.09 37.18 43.33
C PHE A 33 4.40 38.39 43.93
N PRO A 34 5.14 39.48 44.27
CA PRO A 34 4.63 40.62 45.00
C PRO A 34 3.45 41.34 44.31
N ASP A 35 3.42 41.33 42.97
CA ASP A 35 2.36 41.98 42.17
C ASP A 35 1.14 41.12 41.98
N TRP A 36 1.03 39.99 42.73
CA TRP A 36 -0.11 39.07 42.63
C TRP A 36 -1.44 39.78 42.92
N ASN A 37 -2.36 39.66 42.00
CA ASN A 37 -3.75 40.11 42.14
C ASN A 37 -4.73 39.01 41.71
N PHE A 38 -5.46 38.48 42.69
CA PHE A 38 -6.39 37.39 42.46
C PHE A 38 -7.59 37.74 41.54
N GLU A 39 -7.92 39.02 41.39
CA GLU A 39 -9.01 39.47 40.51
C GLU A 39 -8.59 39.42 39.04
N THR A 40 -7.35 39.78 38.74
CA THR A 40 -6.83 39.91 37.36
C THR A 40 -5.92 38.78 36.94
N MET A 41 -5.45 37.94 37.88
CA MET A 41 -4.45 36.91 37.65
C MET A 41 -4.98 35.55 38.03
N ALA A 42 -4.57 34.54 37.28
CA ALA A 42 -4.77 33.11 37.60
C ALA A 42 -3.45 32.38 37.45
N TYR A 43 -3.36 31.19 38.05
CA TYR A 43 -2.14 30.40 37.96
C TYR A 43 -2.40 28.98 37.52
N SER A 44 -1.35 28.36 36.94
CA SER A 44 -1.31 26.94 36.63
C SER A 44 -0.02 26.32 37.18
N THR A 45 -0.06 25.05 37.49
CA THR A 45 1.11 24.25 37.89
C THR A 45 1.91 23.73 36.71
N SER A 46 1.39 23.87 35.51
CA SER A 46 2.03 23.52 34.24
C SER A 46 1.98 24.72 33.29
N PHE A 47 2.94 24.75 32.37
CA PHE A 47 2.89 25.70 31.26
C PHE A 47 1.74 25.31 30.32
N LEU A 48 0.88 26.29 29.99
CA LEU A 48 -0.25 26.11 29.08
C LEU A 48 0.10 26.81 27.75
N ILE A 49 -0.05 26.08 26.64
CA ILE A 49 0.19 26.63 25.30
C ILE A 49 -1.02 27.45 24.84
N ASN A 50 -2.21 26.90 25.09
CA ASN A 50 -3.50 27.50 24.76
C ASN A 50 -4.35 27.57 26.03
N PRO A 51 -4.03 28.48 26.94
CA PRO A 51 -4.77 28.62 28.19
C PRO A 51 -6.22 29.02 27.95
N VAL A 52 -7.12 28.51 28.78
CA VAL A 52 -8.50 28.96 28.88
C VAL A 52 -8.88 29.02 30.36
N LEU A 53 -9.66 30.01 30.74
CA LEU A 53 -10.25 30.09 32.06
C LEU A 53 -11.56 29.26 32.07
N ASP A 54 -11.62 28.27 32.90
CA ASP A 54 -12.84 27.49 33.09
C ASP A 54 -13.88 28.35 33.81
N THR A 55 -15.02 28.53 33.19
CA THR A 55 -16.08 29.44 33.69
C THR A 55 -16.81 28.89 34.91
N GLU A 56 -16.76 27.60 35.16
CA GLU A 56 -17.42 26.97 36.30
C GLU A 56 -16.52 26.94 37.54
N THR A 57 -15.24 26.65 37.34
CA THR A 57 -14.27 26.51 38.45
C THR A 57 -13.42 27.78 38.66
N GLY A 58 -13.30 28.61 37.64
CA GLY A 58 -12.39 29.77 37.65
C GLY A 58 -10.91 29.38 37.55
N GLU A 59 -10.61 28.13 37.24
CA GLU A 59 -9.25 27.64 37.11
C GLU A 59 -8.76 27.72 35.65
N LEU A 60 -7.44 27.89 35.48
CA LEU A 60 -6.80 27.83 34.18
C LEU A 60 -6.53 26.38 33.78
N ARG A 61 -6.89 26.04 32.56
CA ARG A 61 -6.53 24.78 31.92
C ARG A 61 -6.11 24.96 30.47
N GLU A 62 -5.56 23.95 29.88
CA GLU A 62 -5.34 23.89 28.43
C GLU A 62 -6.68 23.78 27.69
N MET A 63 -6.82 24.46 26.56
CA MET A 63 -7.97 24.28 25.67
C MET A 63 -8.05 22.84 25.21
N ASN A 64 -9.23 22.24 25.23
CA ASN A 64 -9.45 20.97 24.58
C ASN A 64 -9.45 21.14 23.04
N GLU A 65 -9.44 20.03 22.30
CA GLU A 65 -9.36 20.04 20.83
C GLU A 65 -10.53 20.81 20.17
N TYR A 66 -11.73 20.67 20.69
CA TYR A 66 -12.92 21.41 20.23
C TYR A 66 -12.72 22.93 20.38
N GLU A 67 -12.27 23.38 21.56
CA GLU A 67 -12.03 24.78 21.86
C GLU A 67 -10.90 25.37 20.99
N GLN A 68 -9.85 24.60 20.74
CA GLN A 68 -8.76 25.03 19.86
C GLN A 68 -9.23 25.20 18.41
N ILE A 69 -10.14 24.35 17.92
CA ILE A 69 -10.70 24.47 16.57
C ILE A 69 -11.65 25.68 16.50
N VAL A 70 -12.50 25.88 17.51
CA VAL A 70 -13.39 27.06 17.58
C VAL A 70 -12.59 28.37 17.66
N ALA A 71 -11.44 28.35 18.33
CA ALA A 71 -10.51 29.47 18.42
C ALA A 71 -9.56 29.60 17.20
N GLU A 72 -9.78 28.84 16.13
CA GLU A 72 -8.98 28.81 14.89
C GLU A 72 -7.50 28.49 15.11
N LYS A 73 -7.15 27.83 16.23
CA LYS A 73 -5.80 27.36 16.54
C LYS A 73 -5.47 26.00 15.94
N LEU A 74 -6.49 25.19 15.66
CA LEU A 74 -6.44 23.94 14.94
C LEU A 74 -7.46 23.91 13.83
N PHE A 75 -7.24 23.05 12.82
CA PHE A 75 -8.16 22.86 11.71
C PHE A 75 -8.66 21.43 11.67
N LEU A 76 -9.94 21.27 11.30
CA LEU A 76 -10.52 19.95 11.07
C LEU A 76 -9.87 19.28 9.87
N ALA A 77 -9.42 18.05 10.07
CA ALA A 77 -9.00 17.17 8.98
C ALA A 77 -10.22 16.60 8.24
N ASP A 78 -9.96 15.95 7.11
CA ASP A 78 -11.01 15.21 6.41
C ASP A 78 -11.47 14.03 7.27
N GLY A 79 -12.78 13.85 7.35
CA GLY A 79 -13.40 12.89 8.24
C GLY A 79 -13.70 13.44 9.65
N GLU A 80 -13.36 14.68 9.93
CA GLU A 80 -13.62 15.31 11.23
C GLU A 80 -14.72 16.38 11.14
N TYR A 81 -15.49 16.50 12.22
CA TYR A 81 -16.46 17.58 12.37
C TYR A 81 -16.70 17.91 13.85
N LEU A 82 -17.17 19.14 14.12
CA LEU A 82 -17.56 19.59 15.45
C LEU A 82 -18.97 19.08 15.80
N ASP A 83 -19.09 18.48 16.97
CA ASP A 83 -20.38 18.18 17.60
C ASP A 83 -20.67 19.25 18.66
N GLU A 84 -21.58 20.17 18.32
CA GLU A 84 -21.99 21.31 19.18
C GLU A 84 -22.63 20.85 20.47
N LYS A 85 -23.32 19.69 20.48
CA LYS A 85 -24.02 19.18 21.66
C LYS A 85 -23.03 18.64 22.70
N THR A 86 -22.04 17.89 22.25
CA THR A 86 -21.06 17.26 23.15
C THR A 86 -19.79 18.06 23.32
N LYS A 87 -19.66 19.19 22.63
CA LYS A 87 -18.44 20.03 22.61
C LYS A 87 -17.19 19.20 22.32
N SER A 88 -17.26 18.35 21.31
CA SER A 88 -16.18 17.43 20.96
C SER A 88 -15.98 17.33 19.45
N VAL A 89 -14.77 16.91 19.05
CA VAL A 89 -14.47 16.54 17.66
C VAL A 89 -14.89 15.11 17.41
N LYS A 90 -15.72 14.90 16.40
CA LYS A 90 -16.11 13.56 15.93
C LYS A 90 -15.28 13.18 14.73
N ARG A 91 -14.95 11.88 14.65
CA ARG A 91 -14.13 11.30 13.59
C ARG A 91 -14.89 10.20 12.89
N VAL A 92 -14.93 10.26 11.56
CA VAL A 92 -15.54 9.25 10.69
C VAL A 92 -14.43 8.63 9.85
N THR A 93 -14.21 7.34 10.02
CA THR A 93 -13.16 6.61 9.30
C THR A 93 -13.41 6.64 7.80
N LYS A 94 -12.37 6.92 7.01
CA LYS A 94 -12.41 6.83 5.55
C LYS A 94 -12.67 5.39 5.12
N PRO A 95 -13.73 5.11 4.33
CA PRO A 95 -14.08 3.74 3.97
C PRO A 95 -13.15 3.13 2.91
N ASN A 96 -12.58 3.95 2.02
CA ASN A 96 -11.71 3.53 0.93
C ASN A 96 -10.97 4.72 0.32
N ASP A 97 -10.00 4.46 -0.58
CA ASP A 97 -9.14 5.50 -1.15
C ASP A 97 -9.84 6.43 -2.14
N TRP A 98 -10.94 5.99 -2.74
CA TRP A 98 -11.74 6.76 -3.68
C TRP A 98 -12.91 7.51 -3.06
N SER A 99 -12.91 7.66 -1.73
CA SER A 99 -13.87 8.50 -1.03
C SER A 99 -13.28 9.85 -0.70
N VAL A 100 -14.07 10.90 -0.87
CA VAL A 100 -13.77 12.28 -0.50
C VAL A 100 -14.72 12.75 0.61
N TRP A 101 -14.22 13.63 1.48
CA TRP A 101 -14.97 14.12 2.62
C TRP A 101 -15.93 15.22 2.20
N ASP A 102 -17.23 15.02 2.45
CA ASP A 102 -18.27 16.04 2.31
C ASP A 102 -18.46 16.75 3.65
N ARG A 103 -17.83 17.92 3.79
CA ARG A 103 -17.84 18.72 5.02
C ARG A 103 -19.25 19.19 5.40
N GLU A 104 -20.11 19.49 4.41
CA GLU A 104 -21.47 19.96 4.66
C GLU A 104 -22.35 18.84 5.25
N ASN A 105 -22.28 17.66 4.68
CA ASN A 105 -23.07 16.51 5.10
C ASN A 105 -22.38 15.61 6.15
N LYS A 106 -21.13 15.96 6.56
CA LYS A 106 -20.34 15.25 7.57
C LYS A 106 -20.23 13.75 7.27
N LYS A 107 -19.97 13.41 6.00
CA LYS A 107 -19.86 12.01 5.53
C LYS A 107 -18.88 11.87 4.37
N TRP A 108 -18.37 10.65 4.21
CA TRP A 108 -17.59 10.29 3.04
C TRP A 108 -18.52 10.04 1.84
N LYS A 109 -18.17 10.56 0.67
CA LYS A 109 -18.82 10.31 -0.61
C LYS A 109 -17.84 9.63 -1.56
N VAL A 110 -18.33 8.69 -2.38
CA VAL A 110 -17.55 8.12 -3.46
C VAL A 110 -17.30 9.18 -4.53
N ASP A 111 -16.03 9.38 -4.87
CA ASP A 111 -15.62 10.15 -6.03
C ASP A 111 -15.43 9.20 -7.23
N ASN A 112 -16.37 9.22 -8.15
CA ASN A 112 -16.34 8.34 -9.31
C ASN A 112 -15.16 8.64 -10.26
N THR A 113 -14.68 9.88 -10.31
CA THR A 113 -13.52 10.25 -11.11
C THR A 113 -12.27 9.61 -10.53
N LEU A 114 -12.03 9.84 -9.24
CA LEU A 114 -10.91 9.27 -8.51
C LEU A 114 -10.95 7.73 -8.54
N MET A 115 -12.14 7.14 -8.36
CA MET A 115 -12.35 5.70 -8.44
C MET A 115 -11.95 5.14 -9.80
N ASN A 116 -12.33 5.81 -10.89
CA ASN A 116 -12.00 5.39 -12.26
C ASN A 116 -10.50 5.54 -12.55
N GLU A 117 -9.86 6.58 -12.04
CA GLU A 117 -8.41 6.77 -12.15
C GLU A 117 -7.65 5.65 -11.43
N ILE A 118 -8.00 5.36 -10.18
CA ILE A 118 -7.40 4.26 -9.41
C ILE A 118 -7.62 2.91 -10.13
N LYS A 119 -8.84 2.66 -10.62
CA LYS A 119 -9.16 1.46 -11.39
C LYS A 119 -8.30 1.31 -12.63
N LYS A 120 -8.07 2.40 -13.34
CA LYS A 120 -7.22 2.43 -14.55
C LYS A 120 -5.75 2.12 -14.22
N GLU A 121 -5.22 2.71 -13.17
CA GLU A 121 -3.83 2.44 -12.74
C GLU A 121 -3.65 1.00 -12.23
N LEU A 122 -4.63 0.47 -11.48
CA LEU A 122 -4.63 -0.93 -11.06
C LEU A 122 -4.63 -1.89 -12.26
N LYS A 123 -5.50 -1.65 -13.26
CA LYS A 123 -5.52 -2.46 -14.48
C LYS A 123 -4.19 -2.42 -15.21
N LYS A 124 -3.59 -1.25 -15.36
CA LYS A 124 -2.30 -1.09 -16.02
C LYS A 124 -1.21 -1.89 -15.30
N LYS A 125 -1.16 -1.83 -13.97
CA LYS A 125 -0.22 -2.61 -13.16
C LYS A 125 -0.46 -4.11 -13.35
N LEU A 126 -1.71 -4.57 -13.21
CA LEU A 126 -2.06 -5.98 -13.36
C LEU A 126 -1.74 -6.54 -14.75
N LEU A 127 -1.86 -5.74 -15.82
CA LEU A 127 -1.44 -6.15 -17.16
C LEU A 127 0.08 -6.32 -17.27
N GLN A 128 0.86 -5.49 -16.58
CA GLN A 128 2.32 -5.65 -16.52
C GLN A 128 2.69 -6.92 -15.74
N ASP A 129 2.08 -7.12 -14.57
CA ASP A 129 2.31 -8.31 -13.74
C ASP A 129 1.89 -9.60 -14.49
N LEU A 130 0.80 -9.54 -15.26
CA LEU A 130 0.33 -10.66 -16.10
C LEU A 130 1.32 -11.01 -17.21
N ALA A 131 1.91 -10.00 -17.86
CA ALA A 131 2.94 -10.22 -18.89
C ALA A 131 4.20 -10.85 -18.29
N GLU A 132 4.59 -10.46 -17.08
CA GLU A 132 5.71 -11.08 -16.36
C GLU A 132 5.39 -12.53 -15.97
N ALA A 133 4.19 -12.79 -15.40
CA ALA A 133 3.74 -14.13 -15.04
C ALA A 133 3.69 -15.06 -16.26
N LYS A 134 3.18 -14.56 -17.40
CA LYS A 134 3.22 -15.30 -18.69
C LYS A 134 4.64 -15.61 -19.12
N SER A 135 5.55 -14.65 -19.05
CA SER A 135 6.97 -14.84 -19.39
C SER A 135 7.60 -15.93 -18.53
N ASN A 136 7.33 -15.92 -17.24
CA ASN A 136 7.81 -16.92 -16.30
C ASN A 136 7.24 -18.30 -16.62
N TYR A 137 5.95 -18.40 -16.92
CA TYR A 137 5.29 -19.65 -17.34
C TYR A 137 5.87 -20.20 -18.65
N LEU A 138 6.12 -19.35 -19.65
CA LEU A 138 6.74 -19.74 -20.91
C LEU A 138 8.18 -20.23 -20.73
N ASN A 139 8.89 -19.78 -19.71
CA ASN A 139 10.28 -20.15 -19.45
C ASN A 139 10.43 -21.38 -18.53
N GLN A 140 9.34 -22.07 -18.22
CA GLN A 140 9.39 -23.30 -17.45
C GLN A 140 10.25 -24.38 -18.14
N THR A 141 10.79 -25.28 -17.35
CA THR A 141 11.61 -26.38 -17.89
C THR A 141 10.71 -27.53 -18.41
N ILE A 142 11.21 -28.24 -19.43
CA ILE A 142 10.51 -29.38 -20.03
C ILE A 142 11.34 -30.65 -19.79
N GLU A 143 10.70 -31.65 -19.17
CA GLU A 143 11.32 -32.97 -19.02
C GLU A 143 11.34 -33.72 -20.36
N ILE A 144 12.51 -34.30 -20.68
CA ILE A 144 12.75 -35.21 -21.81
C ILE A 144 13.25 -36.53 -21.23
N GLU A 145 12.62 -37.64 -21.56
CA GLU A 145 13.13 -38.96 -21.22
C GLU A 145 13.75 -39.60 -22.45
N LYS A 146 14.98 -40.11 -22.32
CA LYS A 146 15.66 -40.85 -23.37
C LYS A 146 16.54 -41.96 -22.77
N ALA A 147 16.37 -43.15 -23.26
CA ALA A 147 17.10 -44.36 -22.82
C ALA A 147 17.05 -44.58 -21.29
N GLY A 148 15.86 -44.34 -20.68
CA GLY A 148 15.65 -44.49 -19.24
C GLY A 148 16.30 -43.40 -18.37
N LYS A 149 16.82 -42.34 -18.97
CA LYS A 149 17.39 -41.17 -18.26
C LYS A 149 16.51 -39.95 -18.46
N LYS A 150 16.40 -39.13 -17.42
CA LYS A 150 15.69 -37.84 -17.44
C LYS A 150 16.63 -36.72 -17.73
N TYR A 151 16.18 -35.81 -18.57
CA TYR A 151 16.87 -34.59 -18.94
C TYR A 151 15.89 -33.43 -18.86
N THR A 152 16.40 -32.23 -18.62
CA THR A 152 15.62 -31.01 -18.54
C THR A 152 16.02 -30.06 -19.66
N PHE A 153 15.08 -29.65 -20.48
CA PHE A 153 15.25 -28.61 -21.48
C PHE A 153 14.80 -27.26 -20.91
N GLU A 154 15.68 -26.27 -20.99
CA GLU A 154 15.37 -24.89 -20.63
C GLU A 154 14.53 -24.24 -21.75
N ASN A 155 13.23 -24.07 -21.51
CA ASN A 155 12.28 -23.52 -22.48
C ASN A 155 12.33 -21.99 -22.52
N ASN A 156 13.49 -21.37 -22.59
CA ASN A 156 13.62 -19.93 -22.80
C ASN A 156 13.51 -19.58 -24.30
N GLU A 157 13.22 -18.30 -24.59
CA GLU A 157 13.00 -17.82 -25.97
C GLU A 157 14.16 -18.16 -26.91
N LYS A 158 15.39 -18.00 -26.45
CA LYS A 158 16.59 -18.32 -27.25
C LYS A 158 16.65 -19.80 -27.66
N ASN A 159 16.30 -20.69 -26.73
CA ASN A 159 16.31 -22.13 -26.99
C ASN A 159 15.12 -22.54 -27.86
N ARG A 160 13.94 -21.93 -27.67
CA ARG A 160 12.77 -22.11 -28.55
C ARG A 160 13.09 -21.73 -29.98
N ASN A 161 13.67 -20.55 -30.19
CA ASN A 161 14.02 -20.05 -31.54
C ASN A 161 15.06 -20.95 -32.21
N ARG A 162 16.08 -21.43 -31.47
CA ARG A 162 17.07 -22.38 -32.00
C ARG A 162 16.45 -23.72 -32.37
N LEU A 163 15.55 -24.23 -31.55
CA LEU A 163 14.85 -25.49 -31.84
C LEU A 163 13.95 -25.35 -33.06
N SER A 164 13.17 -24.30 -33.15
CA SER A 164 12.30 -23.98 -34.30
C SER A 164 13.10 -23.91 -35.59
N LEU A 165 14.25 -23.22 -35.59
CA LEU A 165 15.14 -23.15 -36.77
C LEU A 165 15.65 -24.54 -37.17
N LYS A 166 16.08 -25.37 -36.23
CA LYS A 166 16.54 -26.74 -36.48
C LYS A 166 15.43 -27.60 -37.10
N ILE A 167 14.23 -27.54 -36.54
CA ILE A 167 13.07 -28.28 -37.06
C ILE A 167 12.74 -27.82 -38.48
N SER A 168 12.70 -26.52 -38.74
CA SER A 168 12.42 -25.96 -40.06
C SER A 168 13.43 -26.42 -41.10
N LEU A 169 14.73 -26.40 -40.77
CA LEU A 169 15.80 -26.87 -41.65
C LEU A 169 15.68 -28.37 -41.97
N MET A 170 15.35 -29.22 -40.98
CA MET A 170 15.13 -30.63 -41.19
C MET A 170 13.94 -30.91 -42.11
N TRP A 171 12.90 -30.09 -42.06
CA TRP A 171 11.73 -30.23 -42.95
C TRP A 171 12.04 -29.79 -44.38
N VAL A 172 12.73 -28.67 -44.55
CA VAL A 172 13.07 -28.10 -45.86
C VAL A 172 14.09 -28.97 -46.61
N LEU A 173 15.04 -29.58 -45.87
CA LEU A 173 16.10 -30.40 -46.47
C LEU A 173 15.74 -31.88 -46.57
N GLU A 174 14.53 -32.31 -46.13
CA GLU A 174 14.09 -33.71 -46.09
C GLU A 174 15.08 -34.70 -45.44
N GLN A 175 15.92 -34.19 -44.54
CA GLN A 175 17.00 -34.96 -43.92
C GLN A 175 16.53 -35.51 -42.55
N ASP A 176 16.67 -36.82 -42.35
CA ASP A 176 16.56 -37.47 -41.01
C ASP A 176 17.92 -37.33 -40.29
N LYS A 177 18.25 -36.06 -39.94
CA LYS A 177 19.42 -35.77 -39.15
C LYS A 177 19.17 -35.93 -37.68
N ILE A 178 20.15 -36.45 -36.95
CA ILE A 178 20.23 -36.38 -35.50
C ILE A 178 20.71 -34.97 -35.12
N GLU A 179 19.92 -34.29 -34.31
CA GLU A 179 20.27 -32.93 -33.87
C GLU A 179 20.63 -32.91 -32.39
N LYS A 180 21.64 -32.12 -32.08
CA LYS A 180 22.12 -31.90 -30.69
C LYS A 180 21.33 -30.78 -30.04
N VAL A 181 20.58 -31.11 -28.95
CA VAL A 181 19.83 -30.17 -28.14
C VAL A 181 20.52 -30.03 -26.80
N LYS A 182 20.74 -28.79 -26.35
CA LYS A 182 21.32 -28.50 -25.05
C LYS A 182 20.29 -28.79 -23.96
N VAL A 183 20.66 -29.63 -23.00
CA VAL A 183 19.81 -30.04 -21.86
C VAL A 183 20.62 -30.06 -20.57
N GLN A 184 19.98 -30.22 -19.44
CA GLN A 184 20.61 -30.55 -18.16
C GLN A 184 20.26 -32.01 -17.80
N ASN A 185 21.21 -32.76 -17.28
CA ASN A 185 20.96 -34.09 -16.75
C ASN A 185 20.40 -34.05 -15.31
N ASP A 186 20.13 -35.22 -14.73
CA ASP A 186 19.63 -35.40 -13.36
C ASP A 186 20.53 -34.80 -12.25
N LYS A 187 21.81 -34.54 -12.58
CA LYS A 187 22.78 -33.88 -11.69
C LYS A 187 22.90 -32.38 -11.94
N GLY A 188 22.08 -31.82 -12.83
CA GLY A 188 22.14 -30.42 -13.22
C GLY A 188 23.30 -30.05 -14.16
N LEU A 189 24.03 -31.05 -14.67
CA LEU A 189 25.14 -30.82 -15.60
C LEU A 189 24.60 -30.61 -17.02
N VAL A 190 25.17 -29.62 -17.71
CA VAL A 190 24.83 -29.31 -19.10
C VAL A 190 25.41 -30.35 -20.05
N GLU A 191 24.53 -30.93 -20.86
CA GLU A 191 24.87 -31.91 -21.89
C GLU A 191 24.24 -31.56 -23.25
N PHE A 192 24.69 -32.23 -24.30
CA PHE A 192 24.07 -32.20 -25.61
C PHE A 192 23.37 -33.52 -25.89
N LEU A 193 22.05 -33.52 -25.85
CA LEU A 193 21.25 -34.71 -26.14
C LEU A 193 21.00 -34.81 -27.65
N GLU A 194 21.31 -35.94 -28.22
CA GLU A 194 21.04 -36.23 -29.63
C GLU A 194 19.61 -36.68 -29.78
N LEU A 195 18.81 -35.92 -30.54
CA LEU A 195 17.40 -36.19 -30.80
C LEU A 195 17.17 -36.43 -32.29
N ASN A 196 16.42 -37.45 -32.62
CA ASN A 196 15.93 -37.70 -33.97
C ASN A 196 14.70 -36.83 -34.29
N ARG A 197 14.24 -36.85 -35.53
CA ARG A 197 13.10 -36.06 -36.02
C ARG A 197 11.82 -36.28 -35.21
N THR A 198 11.53 -37.51 -34.79
CA THR A 198 10.32 -37.84 -34.00
C THR A 198 10.43 -37.27 -32.57
N GLU A 199 11.59 -37.44 -31.94
CA GLU A 199 11.85 -36.90 -30.59
C GLU A 199 11.81 -35.36 -30.57
N LEU A 200 12.33 -34.72 -31.62
CA LEU A 200 12.24 -33.26 -31.78
C LEU A 200 10.80 -32.79 -31.98
N LYS A 201 9.97 -33.52 -32.72
CA LYS A 201 8.53 -33.21 -32.85
C LYS A 201 7.80 -33.31 -31.52
N VAL A 202 8.09 -34.33 -30.71
CA VAL A 202 7.50 -34.46 -29.36
C VAL A 202 7.90 -33.27 -28.48
N LEU A 203 9.17 -32.86 -28.48
CA LEU A 203 9.63 -31.71 -27.73
C LEU A 203 8.96 -30.41 -28.23
N ALA A 204 8.86 -30.23 -29.55
CA ALA A 204 8.19 -29.07 -30.15
C ALA A 204 6.69 -29.04 -29.81
N GLY A 205 6.02 -30.20 -29.79
CA GLY A 205 4.62 -30.32 -29.35
C GLY A 205 4.45 -29.83 -27.92
N LYS A 206 5.25 -30.31 -26.98
CA LYS A 206 5.24 -29.83 -25.59
C LYS A 206 5.43 -28.32 -25.44
N ILE A 207 6.35 -27.75 -26.26
CA ILE A 207 6.57 -26.31 -26.26
C ILE A 207 5.35 -25.57 -26.79
N GLN A 208 4.73 -26.08 -27.86
CA GLN A 208 3.53 -25.49 -28.46
C GLN A 208 2.36 -25.51 -27.49
N ASP A 209 2.15 -26.63 -26.77
CA ASP A 209 1.12 -26.76 -25.74
C ASP A 209 1.29 -25.70 -24.63
N ILE A 210 2.53 -25.47 -24.17
CA ILE A 210 2.83 -24.44 -23.18
C ILE A 210 2.49 -23.04 -23.71
N ILE A 211 2.86 -22.74 -24.97
CA ILE A 211 2.57 -21.43 -25.58
C ILE A 211 1.07 -21.24 -25.73
N GLU A 212 0.35 -22.23 -26.20
CA GLU A 212 -1.10 -22.16 -26.41
C GLU A 212 -1.85 -21.97 -25.07
N VAL A 213 -1.48 -22.72 -24.05
CA VAL A 213 -2.04 -22.53 -22.69
C VAL A 213 -1.75 -21.13 -22.17
N ALA A 214 -0.52 -20.62 -22.34
CA ALA A 214 -0.14 -19.28 -21.90
C ALA A 214 -0.94 -18.19 -22.61
N ASP A 215 -1.16 -18.30 -23.92
CA ASP A 215 -1.91 -17.35 -24.73
C ASP A 215 -3.40 -17.33 -24.38
N ILE A 216 -4.01 -18.51 -24.22
CA ILE A 216 -5.43 -18.64 -23.82
C ILE A 216 -5.61 -18.07 -22.39
N THR A 217 -4.70 -18.38 -21.48
CA THR A 217 -4.74 -17.90 -20.09
C THR A 217 -4.65 -16.37 -20.04
N GLU A 218 -3.68 -15.79 -20.75
CA GLU A 218 -3.54 -14.34 -20.85
C GLU A 218 -4.81 -13.66 -21.39
N GLN A 219 -5.34 -14.17 -22.53
CA GLN A 219 -6.53 -13.61 -23.16
C GLN A 219 -7.75 -13.69 -22.22
N THR A 220 -7.90 -14.80 -21.49
CA THR A 220 -8.97 -14.98 -20.50
C THR A 220 -8.82 -14.01 -19.35
N ALA A 221 -7.59 -13.86 -18.81
CA ALA A 221 -7.30 -12.94 -17.74
C ALA A 221 -7.56 -11.48 -18.16
N VAL A 222 -7.06 -11.04 -19.32
CA VAL A 222 -7.28 -9.67 -19.85
C VAL A 222 -8.78 -9.38 -19.97
N THR A 223 -9.56 -10.33 -20.50
CA THR A 223 -11.01 -10.18 -20.63
C THR A 223 -11.70 -10.07 -19.25
N GLY A 224 -11.20 -10.82 -18.27
CA GLY A 224 -11.68 -10.78 -16.88
C GLY A 224 -11.42 -9.43 -16.22
N LEU A 225 -10.21 -8.86 -16.40
CA LEU A 225 -9.82 -7.56 -15.83
C LEU A 225 -10.77 -6.42 -16.25
N GLU A 226 -11.38 -6.51 -17.43
CA GLU A 226 -12.36 -5.49 -17.88
C GLU A 226 -13.65 -5.50 -17.07
N ARG A 227 -14.03 -6.65 -16.52
CA ARG A 227 -15.31 -6.86 -15.84
C ARG A 227 -15.21 -6.73 -14.32
N TYR A 228 -14.00 -6.80 -13.75
CA TYR A 228 -13.81 -6.80 -12.31
C TYR A 228 -14.11 -5.44 -11.67
N SER A 229 -14.68 -5.48 -10.45
CA SER A 229 -14.78 -4.32 -9.57
C SER A 229 -13.38 -3.90 -9.09
N ILE A 230 -13.27 -2.69 -8.50
CA ILE A 230 -11.98 -2.21 -7.99
C ILE A 230 -11.48 -3.10 -6.83
N GLU A 231 -12.37 -3.60 -5.98
CA GLU A 231 -12.06 -4.49 -4.87
C GLU A 231 -11.53 -5.85 -5.39
N GLN A 232 -12.14 -6.37 -6.45
CA GLN A 232 -11.68 -7.60 -7.11
C GLN A 232 -10.30 -7.40 -7.75
N LEU A 233 -10.05 -6.25 -8.39
CA LEU A 233 -8.74 -5.94 -8.95
C LEU A 233 -7.67 -5.79 -7.87
N MET A 234 -8.00 -5.21 -6.71
CA MET A 234 -7.06 -5.06 -5.58
C MET A 234 -6.70 -6.40 -4.93
N ALA A 235 -7.61 -7.36 -4.95
CA ALA A 235 -7.41 -8.68 -4.35
C ALA A 235 -6.80 -9.72 -5.31
N LEU A 236 -6.60 -9.36 -6.60
CA LEU A 236 -6.20 -10.30 -7.63
C LEU A 236 -4.69 -10.58 -7.56
N ASP A 237 -4.32 -11.86 -7.47
CA ASP A 237 -2.96 -12.35 -7.74
C ASP A 237 -2.93 -12.96 -9.15
N VAL A 238 -2.27 -12.29 -10.08
CA VAL A 238 -2.18 -12.74 -11.47
C VAL A 238 -1.36 -14.01 -11.65
N ASN A 239 -0.51 -14.37 -10.70
CA ASN A 239 0.26 -15.62 -10.75
C ASN A 239 -0.64 -16.84 -10.61
N GLU A 240 -1.80 -16.71 -9.96
CA GLU A 240 -2.76 -17.82 -9.82
C GLU A 240 -3.31 -18.28 -11.17
N PHE A 241 -3.37 -17.42 -12.19
CA PHE A 241 -3.81 -17.80 -13.52
C PHE A 241 -2.91 -18.84 -14.17
N PHE A 242 -1.62 -18.87 -13.84
CA PHE A 242 -0.61 -19.76 -14.41
C PHE A 242 -0.19 -20.91 -13.46
N LYS A 243 -0.87 -21.06 -12.32
CA LYS A 243 -0.70 -22.23 -11.45
C LYS A 243 -1.62 -23.35 -11.93
N ASN A 244 -1.02 -24.44 -12.39
CA ASN A 244 -1.70 -25.72 -12.68
C ASN A 244 -1.52 -26.68 -11.53
#